data_673c595086f2a48e0ee133816fc83f2f
#
_entry.id   673c595086f2a48e0ee133816fc83f2f
#
_cell.length_a   1.000
_cell.length_b   1.000
_cell.length_c   1.000
_cell.angle_alpha   90.00
_cell.angle_beta   90.00
_cell.angle_gamma   90.00
#
_symmetry.space_group_name_H-M   'P 1'
#
loop_
_entity.id
_entity.type
_entity.pdbx_description
1 polymer ?
#
loop_
_entity_poly.entity_id
_entity_poly.type
_entity_poly.pdbx_seq_one_letter_code
_entity_poly.pdbx_strand_id
1 'polypeptide(L)'
;MRVRVSPWALSEMDSEFQTNKTNDIWDVVVIGGGPAGMMTAGGSATRGRKVLILEKNETLGKKLLITGGGRCNLTNNKVDTREMLLHYKGESDFLFSAFSQFSVKDTLDFFHNHGMPTKEESGGRVFPVSDRAQSVLDVLIGIIREKSVKVRSNSPVTDVSIDKTTGLFNIKTKGATFIAHSCVIATGGTSRKE
;
A
#
# COMPACT_ATOMS: atom_id res chain seq x y z
N MET A 1 -23.91 6.90 2.07
CA MET A 1 -23.26 8.15 1.63
C MET A 1 -22.19 7.79 0.59
N ARG A 2 -22.38 8.14 -0.71
CA ARG A 2 -21.42 7.81 -1.77
C ARG A 2 -20.32 8.85 -1.78
N VAL A 3 -19.13 8.51 -1.27
CA VAL A 3 -17.95 9.36 -1.47
C VAL A 3 -17.45 9.13 -2.89
N ARG A 4 -17.76 10.04 -3.82
CA ARG A 4 -17.09 10.11 -5.11
C ARG A 4 -15.72 10.75 -4.90
N VAL A 5 -14.66 9.96 -5.02
CA VAL A 5 -13.31 10.49 -5.04
C VAL A 5 -13.05 11.08 -6.43
N SER A 6 -12.91 12.38 -6.51
CA SER A 6 -12.63 13.11 -7.76
C SER A 6 -11.12 12.98 -8.11
N PRO A 7 -10.76 12.80 -9.40
CA PRO A 7 -9.34 12.69 -9.83
C PRO A 7 -8.47 13.88 -9.44
N TRP A 8 -9.06 15.08 -9.33
CA TRP A 8 -8.32 16.31 -8.97
C TRP A 8 -7.98 16.43 -7.48
N ALA A 9 -8.58 15.63 -6.62
CA ALA A 9 -8.24 15.61 -5.20
C ALA A 9 -6.85 15.00 -4.90
N LEU A 10 -6.20 14.35 -5.87
CA LEU A 10 -4.80 13.92 -5.78
C LEU A 10 -3.84 15.05 -6.14
N SER A 11 -4.23 15.98 -7.03
CA SER A 11 -3.40 17.13 -7.42
C SER A 11 -3.20 18.14 -6.29
N GLU A 12 -4.15 18.27 -5.37
CA GLU A 12 -4.00 19.13 -4.19
C GLU A 12 -2.97 18.58 -3.18
N MET A 13 -2.77 17.25 -3.13
CA MET A 13 -1.74 16.64 -2.27
C MET A 13 -0.32 16.87 -2.79
N ASP A 14 -0.15 17.06 -4.10
CA ASP A 14 1.16 17.30 -4.73
C ASP A 14 1.57 18.79 -4.70
N SER A 15 0.63 19.74 -4.56
CA SER A 15 0.90 21.17 -4.66
C SER A 15 1.71 21.77 -3.50
N GLU A 16 1.71 21.14 -2.33
CA GLU A 16 2.47 21.58 -1.16
C GLU A 16 3.97 21.25 -1.21
N PHE A 17 4.41 20.44 -2.19
CA PHE A 17 5.79 19.92 -2.24
C PHE A 17 6.68 20.57 -3.29
N GLN A 18 6.29 21.69 -3.89
CA GLN A 18 7.19 22.45 -4.76
C GLN A 18 8.24 23.17 -3.91
N THR A 19 9.46 22.71 -4.05
CA THR A 19 10.70 23.26 -3.49
C THR A 19 10.82 23.21 -1.96
N ASN A 20 11.43 22.14 -1.44
CA ASN A 20 12.17 22.32 -0.20
C ASN A 20 13.31 21.30 -0.09
N LYS A 21 14.51 21.80 0.13
CA LYS A 21 15.53 21.14 0.92
C LYS A 21 14.94 20.95 2.34
N THR A 22 14.08 19.99 2.52
CA THR A 22 13.58 19.70 3.85
C THR A 22 14.60 18.78 4.53
N ASN A 23 15.30 19.33 5.52
CA ASN A 23 15.97 18.55 6.57
C ASN A 23 14.97 17.72 7.42
N ASP A 24 13.80 17.50 6.91
CA ASP A 24 12.72 16.77 7.57
C ASP A 24 13.05 15.27 7.55
N ILE A 25 13.26 14.71 8.74
CA ILE A 25 13.43 13.28 8.90
C ILE A 25 12.03 12.65 9.01
N TRP A 26 11.76 11.66 8.16
CA TRP A 26 10.55 10.85 8.20
C TRP A 26 10.71 9.69 9.18
N ASP A 27 9.64 9.32 9.90
CA ASP A 27 9.67 8.09 10.67
C ASP A 27 9.73 6.88 9.73
N VAL A 28 8.90 6.91 8.67
CA VAL A 28 8.82 5.84 7.68
C VAL A 28 8.69 6.41 6.27
N VAL A 29 9.55 5.96 5.37
CA VAL A 29 9.36 6.14 3.92
C VAL A 29 8.99 4.79 3.30
N VAL A 30 7.88 4.76 2.57
CA VAL A 30 7.38 3.59 1.85
C VAL A 30 7.61 3.78 0.35
N ILE A 31 8.33 2.86 -0.27
CA ILE A 31 8.63 2.89 -1.71
C ILE A 31 7.61 2.01 -2.44
N GLY A 32 6.71 2.65 -3.17
CA GLY A 32 5.64 2.02 -3.92
C GLY A 32 4.25 2.24 -3.30
N GLY A 33 3.36 2.82 -4.08
CA GLY A 33 1.97 3.15 -3.73
C GLY A 33 0.95 2.08 -4.13
N GLY A 34 1.38 0.80 -4.17
CA GLY A 34 0.50 -0.35 -4.32
C GLY A 34 -0.22 -0.71 -3.03
N PRO A 35 -1.09 -1.75 -3.02
CA PRO A 35 -1.86 -2.13 -1.83
C PRO A 35 -0.97 -2.42 -0.62
N ALA A 36 0.15 -3.12 -0.78
CA ALA A 36 1.09 -3.38 0.30
C ALA A 36 1.66 -2.09 0.90
N GLY A 37 2.05 -1.13 0.03
CA GLY A 37 2.58 0.16 0.47
C GLY A 37 1.52 1.00 1.19
N MET A 38 0.30 1.07 0.66
CA MET A 38 -0.79 1.82 1.28
C MET A 38 -1.21 1.22 2.63
N MET A 39 -1.30 -0.11 2.75
CA MET A 39 -1.58 -0.80 4.02
C MET A 39 -0.48 -0.51 5.06
N THR A 40 0.78 -0.63 4.65
CA THR A 40 1.92 -0.35 5.54
C THR A 40 1.94 1.11 6.00
N ALA A 41 1.71 2.03 5.08
CA ALA A 41 1.71 3.46 5.38
C ALA A 41 0.57 3.83 6.33
N GLY A 42 -0.66 3.36 6.07
CA GLY A 42 -1.80 3.57 6.95
C GLY A 42 -1.60 2.99 8.34
N GLY A 43 -1.10 1.75 8.42
CA GLY A 43 -0.79 1.09 9.69
C GLY A 43 0.33 1.79 10.48
N SER A 44 1.34 2.34 9.81
CA SER A 44 2.41 3.10 10.45
C SER A 44 1.89 4.45 10.97
N ALA A 45 1.09 5.16 10.18
CA ALA A 45 0.52 6.45 10.55
C ALA A 45 -0.49 6.34 11.71
N THR A 46 -1.24 5.23 11.80
CA THR A 46 -2.13 4.94 12.94
C THR A 46 -1.36 4.89 14.27
N ARG A 47 -0.06 4.58 14.23
CA ARG A 47 0.84 4.61 15.40
C ARG A 47 1.49 5.98 15.64
N GLY A 48 0.96 7.05 15.06
CA GLY A 48 1.47 8.43 15.22
C GLY A 48 2.77 8.71 14.47
N ARG A 49 3.13 7.89 13.48
CA ARG A 49 4.36 8.06 12.69
C ARG A 49 4.16 9.03 11.54
N LYS A 50 5.18 9.85 11.27
CA LYS A 50 5.26 10.72 10.09
C LYS A 50 5.66 9.86 8.89
N VAL A 51 4.70 9.62 7.97
CA VAL A 51 4.86 8.66 6.88
C VAL A 51 4.79 9.35 5.51
N LEU A 52 5.71 8.94 4.62
CA LEU A 52 5.75 9.34 3.21
C LEU A 52 5.67 8.11 2.32
N ILE A 53 4.80 8.14 1.31
CA ILE A 53 4.81 7.21 0.19
C ILE A 53 5.49 7.86 -1.01
N LEU A 54 6.48 7.17 -1.61
CA LEU A 54 7.07 7.53 -2.90
C LEU A 54 6.54 6.57 -3.96
N GLU A 55 5.80 7.10 -4.95
CA GLU A 55 5.25 6.32 -6.05
C GLU A 55 5.87 6.77 -7.38
N LYS A 56 6.31 5.82 -8.22
CA LYS A 56 6.92 6.12 -9.52
C LYS A 56 5.91 6.64 -10.55
N ASN A 57 4.65 6.20 -10.45
CA ASN A 57 3.58 6.58 -11.35
C ASN A 57 2.88 7.85 -10.85
N GLU A 58 2.04 8.43 -11.71
CA GLU A 58 1.18 9.55 -11.39
C GLU A 58 0.13 9.21 -10.33
N THR A 59 -0.36 7.96 -10.33
CA THR A 59 -1.45 7.51 -9.46
C THR A 59 -1.06 6.29 -8.63
N LEU A 60 -1.62 6.20 -7.41
CA LEU A 60 -1.50 5.02 -6.57
C LEU A 60 -2.33 3.84 -7.12
N GLY A 61 -1.92 2.63 -6.78
CA GLY A 61 -2.72 1.42 -7.01
C GLY A 61 -2.86 1.00 -8.47
N LYS A 62 -2.08 1.53 -9.41
CA LYS A 62 -2.21 1.26 -10.85
C LYS A 62 -2.32 -0.23 -11.17
N LYS A 63 -1.46 -1.09 -10.58
CA LYS A 63 -1.51 -2.53 -10.80
C LYS A 63 -2.71 -3.20 -10.11
N LEU A 64 -3.17 -2.69 -8.97
CA LEU A 64 -4.36 -3.19 -8.27
C LEU A 64 -5.61 -3.12 -9.17
N LEU A 65 -5.79 -2.00 -9.88
CA LEU A 65 -6.97 -1.76 -10.71
C LEU A 65 -7.18 -2.77 -11.85
N ILE A 66 -6.12 -3.47 -12.26
CA ILE A 66 -6.18 -4.49 -13.33
C ILE A 66 -6.21 -5.93 -12.80
N THR A 67 -6.12 -6.12 -11.48
CA THR A 67 -6.18 -7.47 -10.89
C THR A 67 -7.58 -8.06 -10.96
N GLY A 68 -7.66 -9.40 -11.01
CA GLY A 68 -8.94 -10.10 -11.07
C GLY A 68 -9.85 -9.64 -12.22
N GLY A 69 -9.27 -9.23 -13.35
CA GLY A 69 -10.03 -8.70 -14.49
C GLY A 69 -10.69 -7.34 -14.20
N GLY A 70 -10.06 -6.50 -13.37
CA GLY A 70 -10.59 -5.20 -12.96
C GLY A 70 -11.53 -5.25 -11.74
N ARG A 71 -11.73 -6.44 -11.16
CA ARG A 71 -12.59 -6.64 -9.98
C ARG A 71 -11.82 -6.73 -8.66
N CYS A 72 -10.53 -7.00 -8.69
CA CYS A 72 -9.66 -7.28 -7.57
C CYS A 72 -10.08 -8.54 -6.78
N ASN A 73 -9.49 -9.71 -7.10
CA ASN A 73 -9.55 -10.85 -6.20
C ASN A 73 -8.78 -10.51 -4.91
N LEU A 74 -9.51 -10.16 -3.86
CA LEU A 74 -8.96 -9.60 -2.63
C LEU A 74 -8.16 -10.66 -1.84
N THR A 75 -8.76 -11.83 -1.67
CA THR A 75 -8.17 -12.98 -0.97
C THR A 75 -8.88 -14.27 -1.38
N ASN A 76 -8.47 -15.40 -0.78
CA ASN A 76 -9.22 -16.64 -0.82
C ASN A 76 -9.77 -16.91 0.60
N ASN A 77 -11.03 -17.32 0.72
CA ASN A 77 -11.73 -17.51 2.01
C ASN A 77 -11.31 -18.82 2.72
N LYS A 78 -10.01 -19.06 2.81
CA LYS A 78 -9.43 -20.11 3.63
C LYS A 78 -9.07 -19.51 4.98
N VAL A 79 -9.96 -19.74 5.96
CA VAL A 79 -9.84 -19.13 7.29
C VAL A 79 -8.68 -19.74 8.09
N ASP A 80 -8.41 -21.03 7.89
CA ASP A 80 -7.24 -21.66 8.51
C ASP A 80 -5.94 -21.23 7.83
N THR A 81 -5.04 -20.65 8.61
CA THR A 81 -3.76 -20.13 8.12
C THR A 81 -2.88 -21.22 7.49
N ARG A 82 -2.88 -22.44 8.06
CA ARG A 82 -2.05 -23.52 7.53
C ARG A 82 -2.60 -24.00 6.19
N GLU A 83 -3.93 -24.14 6.08
CA GLU A 83 -4.59 -24.49 4.82
C GLU A 83 -4.30 -23.43 3.73
N MET A 84 -4.38 -22.14 4.09
CA MET A 84 -4.03 -21.05 3.17
C MET A 84 -2.58 -21.16 2.70
N LEU A 85 -1.65 -21.44 3.61
CA LEU A 85 -0.22 -21.50 3.33
C LEU A 85 0.19 -22.69 2.45
N LEU A 86 -0.59 -23.78 2.41
CA LEU A 86 -0.33 -24.90 1.48
C LEU A 86 -0.34 -24.51 0.01
N HIS A 87 -0.95 -23.36 -0.34
CA HIS A 87 -0.96 -22.82 -1.69
C HIS A 87 0.31 -22.03 -2.05
N TYR A 88 1.15 -21.68 -1.06
CA TYR A 88 2.41 -20.96 -1.25
C TYR A 88 3.57 -21.95 -1.29
N LYS A 89 3.86 -22.48 -2.49
CA LYS A 89 4.88 -23.50 -2.70
C LYS A 89 6.26 -23.03 -2.22
N GLY A 90 6.80 -23.71 -1.21
CA GLY A 90 8.13 -23.47 -0.67
C GLY A 90 8.29 -22.26 0.27
N GLU A 91 7.26 -21.40 0.40
CA GLU A 91 7.34 -20.16 1.17
C GLU A 91 6.42 -20.13 2.40
N SER A 92 5.80 -21.26 2.73
CA SER A 92 4.80 -21.35 3.82
C SER A 92 5.36 -20.92 5.16
N ASP A 93 6.56 -21.38 5.52
CA ASP A 93 7.17 -21.11 6.81
C ASP A 93 7.53 -19.63 6.96
N PHE A 94 8.04 -19.01 5.89
CA PHE A 94 8.34 -17.57 5.85
C PHE A 94 7.09 -16.73 6.05
N LEU A 95 5.98 -17.11 5.43
CA LEU A 95 4.73 -16.36 5.48
C LEU A 95 3.91 -16.62 6.76
N PHE A 96 4.18 -17.71 7.49
CA PHE A 96 3.39 -18.10 8.66
C PHE A 96 3.27 -16.98 9.70
N SER A 97 4.37 -16.30 10.02
CA SER A 97 4.36 -15.19 10.99
C SER A 97 3.50 -14.02 10.52
N ALA A 98 3.52 -13.68 9.24
CA ALA A 98 2.72 -12.61 8.68
C ALA A 98 1.22 -12.96 8.74
N PHE A 99 0.83 -14.16 8.31
CA PHE A 99 -0.57 -14.61 8.32
C PHE A 99 -1.12 -14.85 9.75
N SER A 100 -0.27 -15.18 10.72
CA SER A 100 -0.69 -15.28 12.12
C SER A 100 -0.96 -13.93 12.77
N GLN A 101 -0.39 -12.83 12.24
CA GLN A 101 -0.62 -11.48 12.72
C GLN A 101 -1.69 -10.73 11.93
N PHE A 102 -1.87 -11.06 10.66
CA PHE A 102 -2.89 -10.48 9.79
C PHE A 102 -3.42 -11.56 8.84
N SER A 103 -4.46 -12.24 9.28
CA SER A 103 -5.05 -13.40 8.61
C SER A 103 -5.99 -13.03 7.46
N VAL A 104 -6.55 -14.03 6.79
CA VAL A 104 -7.65 -13.84 5.83
C VAL A 104 -8.84 -13.18 6.50
N LYS A 105 -9.21 -13.61 7.71
CA LYS A 105 -10.31 -13.00 8.46
C LYS A 105 -10.03 -11.53 8.75
N ASP A 106 -8.83 -11.17 9.21
CA ASP A 106 -8.48 -9.79 9.49
C ASP A 106 -8.52 -8.93 8.22
N THR A 107 -8.15 -9.49 7.08
CA THR A 107 -8.28 -8.82 5.77
C THR A 107 -9.74 -8.52 5.45
N LEU A 108 -10.64 -9.47 5.63
CA LEU A 108 -12.07 -9.28 5.37
C LEU A 108 -12.68 -8.27 6.34
N ASP A 109 -12.40 -8.41 7.62
CA ASP A 109 -12.86 -7.48 8.67
C ASP A 109 -12.37 -6.05 8.40
N PHE A 110 -11.11 -5.90 7.98
CA PHE A 110 -10.55 -4.61 7.62
C PHE A 110 -11.39 -3.91 6.55
N PHE A 111 -11.69 -4.56 5.43
CA PHE A 111 -12.48 -3.94 4.36
C PHE A 111 -13.95 -3.74 4.74
N HIS A 112 -14.55 -4.68 5.47
CA HIS A 112 -15.93 -4.56 5.96
C HIS A 112 -16.07 -3.37 6.91
N ASN A 113 -15.15 -3.21 7.85
CA ASN A 113 -15.14 -2.08 8.82
C ASN A 113 -14.95 -0.72 8.13
N HIS A 114 -14.38 -0.71 6.92
CA HIS A 114 -14.27 0.49 6.09
C HIS A 114 -15.40 0.62 5.05
N GLY A 115 -16.51 -0.10 5.24
CA GLY A 115 -17.72 0.04 4.43
C GLY A 115 -17.66 -0.60 3.05
N MET A 116 -16.73 -1.53 2.80
CA MET A 116 -16.63 -2.26 1.54
C MET A 116 -17.04 -3.73 1.74
N PRO A 117 -18.31 -4.10 1.48
CA PRO A 117 -18.76 -5.48 1.58
C PRO A 117 -18.12 -6.34 0.48
N THR A 118 -17.89 -7.60 0.81
CA THR A 118 -17.31 -8.59 -0.08
C THR A 118 -18.27 -9.74 -0.35
N LYS A 119 -18.03 -10.46 -1.45
CA LYS A 119 -18.72 -11.72 -1.79
C LYS A 119 -17.69 -12.78 -2.12
N GLU A 120 -18.04 -14.03 -1.80
CA GLU A 120 -17.28 -15.21 -2.20
C GLU A 120 -17.81 -15.77 -3.50
N GLU A 121 -16.92 -16.20 -4.36
CA GLU A 121 -17.20 -16.92 -5.61
C GLU A 121 -16.55 -18.30 -5.59
N SER A 122 -16.87 -19.11 -6.61
CA SER A 122 -16.34 -20.48 -6.76
C SER A 122 -14.83 -20.56 -6.51
N GLY A 123 -14.42 -21.56 -5.75
CA GLY A 123 -13.02 -21.79 -5.34
C GLY A 123 -12.55 -20.89 -4.19
N GLY A 124 -13.46 -20.30 -3.44
CA GLY A 124 -13.16 -19.46 -2.27
C GLY A 124 -12.62 -18.08 -2.62
N ARG A 125 -12.69 -17.65 -3.87
CA ARG A 125 -12.22 -16.34 -4.30
C ARG A 125 -13.13 -15.25 -3.77
N VAL A 126 -12.54 -14.21 -3.17
CA VAL A 126 -13.28 -13.11 -2.57
C VAL A 126 -13.10 -11.82 -3.37
N PHE A 127 -14.23 -11.21 -3.72
CA PHE A 127 -14.30 -9.97 -4.48
C PHE A 127 -15.13 -8.91 -3.75
N PRO A 128 -14.95 -7.60 -4.04
CA PRO A 128 -15.92 -6.59 -3.65
C PRO A 128 -17.30 -6.90 -4.24
N VAL A 129 -18.38 -6.66 -3.50
CA VAL A 129 -19.76 -6.81 -4.01
C VAL A 129 -20.00 -5.92 -5.24
N SER A 130 -19.30 -4.80 -5.32
CA SER A 130 -19.35 -3.87 -6.46
C SER A 130 -18.78 -4.41 -7.77
N ASP A 131 -18.04 -5.54 -7.73
CA ASP A 131 -17.25 -6.06 -8.85
C ASP A 131 -16.24 -5.05 -9.45
N ARG A 132 -15.73 -4.14 -8.64
CA ARG A 132 -14.81 -3.09 -9.09
C ARG A 132 -13.58 -3.00 -8.18
N ALA A 133 -12.40 -3.17 -8.77
CA ALA A 133 -11.12 -2.98 -8.08
C ALA A 133 -10.98 -1.55 -7.50
N GLN A 134 -11.68 -0.58 -8.10
CA GLN A 134 -11.72 0.79 -7.61
C GLN A 134 -12.23 0.87 -6.16
N SER A 135 -13.21 0.05 -5.77
CA SER A 135 -13.71 0.04 -4.39
C SER A 135 -12.64 -0.33 -3.37
N VAL A 136 -11.74 -1.26 -3.71
CA VAL A 136 -10.60 -1.61 -2.87
C VAL A 136 -9.61 -0.43 -2.77
N LEU A 137 -9.33 0.20 -3.90
CA LEU A 137 -8.43 1.36 -3.95
C LEU A 137 -8.99 2.53 -3.16
N ASP A 138 -10.29 2.80 -3.26
CA ASP A 138 -10.95 3.90 -2.55
C ASP A 138 -10.84 3.74 -1.02
N VAL A 139 -10.98 2.52 -0.50
CA VAL A 139 -10.77 2.23 0.93
C VAL A 139 -9.33 2.55 1.32
N LEU A 140 -8.34 2.04 0.57
CA LEU A 140 -6.93 2.25 0.90
C LEU A 140 -6.53 3.74 0.83
N ILE A 141 -7.00 4.47 -0.18
CA ILE A 141 -6.77 5.91 -0.30
C ILE A 141 -7.48 6.66 0.84
N GLY A 142 -8.69 6.25 1.21
CA GLY A 142 -9.42 6.83 2.34
C GLY A 142 -8.62 6.79 3.63
N ILE A 143 -8.00 5.64 3.92
CA ILE A 143 -7.19 5.44 5.13
C ILE A 143 -5.95 6.32 5.12
N ILE A 144 -5.17 6.33 4.04
CA ILE A 144 -3.95 7.14 4.00
C ILE A 144 -4.26 8.65 4.10
N ARG A 145 -5.41 9.10 3.60
CA ARG A 145 -5.88 10.48 3.76
C ARG A 145 -6.29 10.77 5.21
N GLU A 146 -7.14 9.93 5.79
CA GLU A 146 -7.59 10.07 7.18
C GLU A 146 -6.40 10.13 8.14
N LYS A 147 -5.37 9.32 7.90
CA LYS A 147 -4.16 9.27 8.72
C LYS A 147 -3.09 10.29 8.31
N SER A 148 -3.41 11.23 7.41
CA SER A 148 -2.50 12.31 6.97
C SER A 148 -1.16 11.80 6.42
N VAL A 149 -1.14 10.62 5.81
CA VAL A 149 0.03 10.09 5.10
C VAL A 149 0.35 11.00 3.92
N LYS A 150 1.59 11.45 3.82
CA LYS A 150 2.03 12.21 2.66
C LYS A 150 2.33 11.29 1.50
N VAL A 151 1.97 11.72 0.29
CA VAL A 151 2.21 10.97 -0.95
C VAL A 151 2.97 11.86 -1.92
N ARG A 152 3.98 11.30 -2.57
CA ARG A 152 4.67 11.94 -3.66
C ARG A 152 4.66 11.01 -4.87
N SER A 153 3.83 11.35 -5.83
CA SER A 153 3.71 10.71 -7.13
C SER A 153 4.87 11.12 -8.07
N ASN A 154 5.00 10.47 -9.21
CA ASN A 154 6.05 10.72 -10.21
C ASN A 154 7.47 10.76 -9.62
N SER A 155 7.71 9.97 -8.58
CA SER A 155 8.92 9.98 -7.78
C SER A 155 9.60 8.60 -7.76
N PRO A 156 10.12 8.14 -8.91
CA PRO A 156 10.83 6.87 -8.98
C PRO A 156 12.08 6.93 -8.10
N VAL A 157 12.17 6.03 -7.13
CA VAL A 157 13.36 5.87 -6.29
C VAL A 157 14.46 5.21 -7.12
N THR A 158 15.64 5.80 -7.09
CA THR A 158 16.82 5.35 -7.85
C THR A 158 17.88 4.71 -6.98
N ASP A 159 17.93 5.07 -5.69
CA ASP A 159 18.92 4.56 -4.75
C ASP A 159 18.38 4.59 -3.32
N VAL A 160 18.78 3.61 -2.52
CA VAL A 160 18.53 3.54 -1.08
C VAL A 160 19.85 3.16 -0.41
N SER A 161 20.30 3.97 0.51
CA SER A 161 21.51 3.73 1.29
C SER A 161 21.29 4.05 2.77
N ILE A 162 22.14 3.50 3.61
CA ILE A 162 22.15 3.79 5.06
C ILE A 162 23.37 4.65 5.34
N ASP A 163 23.17 5.78 5.98
CA ASP A 163 24.25 6.57 6.55
C ASP A 163 24.83 5.83 7.78
N LYS A 164 26.08 5.43 7.67
CA LYS A 164 26.73 4.61 8.71
C LYS A 164 26.97 5.35 10.04
N THR A 165 26.94 6.68 10.00
CA THR A 165 27.17 7.53 11.17
C THR A 165 25.88 7.72 11.95
N THR A 166 24.78 7.99 11.24
CA THR A 166 23.47 8.30 11.86
C THR A 166 22.53 7.10 11.93
N GLY A 167 22.78 6.05 11.13
CA GLY A 167 21.87 4.91 10.96
C GLY A 167 20.60 5.22 10.16
N LEU A 168 20.49 6.43 9.61
CA LEU A 168 19.31 6.85 8.85
C LEU A 168 19.38 6.36 7.39
N PHE A 169 18.21 6.13 6.82
CA PHE A 169 18.07 5.81 5.41
C PHE A 169 18.10 7.10 4.56
N ASN A 170 18.90 7.08 3.50
CA ASN A 170 18.89 8.07 2.44
C ASN A 170 18.18 7.45 1.21
N ILE A 171 17.04 7.99 0.83
CA ILE A 171 16.21 7.52 -0.27
C ILE A 171 16.27 8.56 -1.39
N LYS A 172 16.89 8.23 -2.52
CA LYS A 172 17.09 9.16 -3.64
C LYS A 172 16.06 8.94 -4.75
N THR A 173 15.56 10.05 -5.27
CA THR A 173 14.79 10.13 -6.51
C THR A 173 15.56 11.01 -7.51
N LYS A 174 15.06 11.18 -8.74
CA LYS A 174 15.70 12.06 -9.72
C LYS A 174 15.80 13.53 -9.27
N GLY A 175 14.91 14.00 -8.38
CA GLY A 175 14.82 15.42 -8.01
C GLY A 175 15.01 15.71 -6.52
N ALA A 176 15.11 14.70 -5.67
CA ALA A 176 15.21 14.91 -4.22
C ALA A 176 15.83 13.71 -3.50
N THR A 177 16.32 13.98 -2.29
CA THR A 177 16.70 12.93 -1.31
C THR A 177 15.83 13.07 -0.08
N PHE A 178 15.29 11.95 0.40
CA PHE A 178 14.50 11.85 1.63
C PHE A 178 15.28 11.10 2.67
N ILE A 179 15.18 11.55 3.92
CA ILE A 179 15.86 10.94 5.07
C ILE A 179 14.80 10.31 5.97
N ALA A 180 15.02 9.08 6.41
CA ALA A 180 14.06 8.37 7.24
C ALA A 180 14.72 7.47 8.29
N HIS A 181 14.00 7.25 9.40
CA HIS A 181 14.37 6.22 10.40
C HIS A 181 14.13 4.80 9.89
N SER A 182 13.12 4.61 9.06
CA SER A 182 12.76 3.31 8.47
C SER A 182 12.42 3.45 6.99
N CYS A 183 12.79 2.45 6.20
CA CYS A 183 12.46 2.36 4.79
C CYS A 183 11.76 1.04 4.50
N VAL A 184 10.61 1.09 3.83
CA VAL A 184 9.85 -0.10 3.44
C VAL A 184 9.83 -0.21 1.91
N ILE A 185 10.29 -1.34 1.38
CA ILE A 185 10.27 -1.64 -0.05
C ILE A 185 8.96 -2.38 -0.37
N ALA A 186 8.04 -1.70 -1.04
CA ALA A 186 6.73 -2.22 -1.43
C ALA A 186 6.49 -2.08 -2.96
N THR A 187 7.53 -2.26 -3.75
CA THR A 187 7.55 -2.02 -5.20
C THR A 187 6.71 -3.03 -6.02
N GLY A 188 6.26 -4.10 -5.38
CA GLY A 188 5.50 -5.18 -6.01
C GLY A 188 6.38 -6.11 -6.85
N GLY A 189 5.75 -7.12 -7.44
CA GLY A 189 6.42 -8.12 -8.26
C GLY A 189 6.51 -7.72 -9.74
N THR A 190 7.26 -8.52 -10.51
CA THR A 190 7.56 -8.32 -11.94
C THR A 190 6.59 -9.07 -12.87
N SER A 191 5.42 -9.50 -12.39
CA SER A 191 4.44 -10.33 -13.12
C SER A 191 3.88 -9.69 -14.40
N ARG A 192 4.05 -8.38 -14.59
CA ARG A 192 3.87 -7.67 -15.86
C ARG A 192 5.03 -6.70 -16.05
N LYS A 193 5.69 -6.79 -17.22
CA LYS A 193 6.54 -5.70 -17.71
C LYS A 193 5.60 -4.58 -18.16
N GLU A 194 5.78 -3.38 -17.60
CA GLU A 194 5.18 -2.15 -18.12
C GLU A 194 5.96 -1.68 -19.33
#